data_e41cd7999f87512bbed7d1cc879d3e29
#
_entry.id   e41cd7999f87512bbed7d1cc879d3e29
#
_cell.length_a   1.000
_cell.length_b   1.000
_cell.length_c   1.000
_cell.angle_alpha   90.00
_cell.angle_beta   90.00
_cell.angle_gamma   90.00
#
_symmetry.space_group_name_H-M   'P 1'
#
loop_
_entity.id
_entity.type
_entity.pdbx_description
1 polymer ?
#
loop_
_entity_poly.entity_id
_entity_poly.type
_entity_poly.pdbx_seq_one_letter_code
_entity_poly.pdbx_strand_id
1 'polypeptide(L)'
;MSRVGNKIINVPEGVTVDIAADNTVTVTGPKGTLVRQFSPVITIKQEENVITVARSTEQKTHKQLHGTTRALLANMIEGVHVGFKKELEIVGIGYRGQMKGNTLVLNIGYSHPVEIEGEEGVTIETPSNTKIVVSGISKERVGQVAAQIREVRKPEPYKGKGIKYVDERIIRKEGKTAGK
;
A
#
# COMPACT_ATOMS: atom_id res chain seq x y z
N MET A 1 -23.82 8.64 -11.06
CA MET A 1 -23.59 7.22 -10.68
C MET A 1 -22.11 7.01 -10.41
N SER A 2 -21.72 6.18 -9.40
CA SER A 2 -20.31 5.88 -9.10
C SER A 2 -19.80 4.79 -10.05
N ARG A 3 -18.95 5.15 -11.02
CA ARG A 3 -18.34 4.17 -11.93
C ARG A 3 -17.50 3.11 -11.18
N VAL A 4 -16.87 3.51 -10.07
CA VAL A 4 -16.05 2.61 -9.24
C VAL A 4 -16.94 1.65 -8.44
N GLY A 5 -17.99 2.14 -7.78
CA GLY A 5 -18.87 1.32 -6.94
C GLY A 5 -19.65 0.27 -7.71
N ASN A 6 -20.07 0.58 -8.93
CA ASN A 6 -20.87 -0.34 -9.76
C ASN A 6 -20.02 -1.42 -10.47
N LYS A 7 -18.70 -1.33 -10.41
CA LYS A 7 -17.85 -2.33 -11.05
C LYS A 7 -17.87 -3.62 -10.23
N ILE A 8 -18.26 -4.72 -10.83
CA ILE A 8 -18.24 -6.06 -10.24
C ILE A 8 -16.82 -6.45 -9.79
N ILE A 9 -16.73 -7.35 -8.81
CA ILE A 9 -15.48 -7.91 -8.33
C ILE A 9 -15.54 -9.41 -8.60
N ASN A 10 -14.62 -9.91 -9.42
CA ASN A 10 -14.46 -11.34 -9.64
C ASN A 10 -13.57 -11.91 -8.54
N VAL A 11 -14.01 -12.99 -7.92
CA VAL A 11 -13.22 -13.75 -6.93
C VAL A 11 -12.39 -14.77 -7.71
N PRO A 12 -11.05 -14.68 -7.66
CA PRO A 12 -10.20 -15.64 -8.36
C PRO A 12 -10.22 -17.00 -7.68
N GLU A 13 -9.83 -18.03 -8.39
CA GLU A 13 -9.69 -19.38 -7.84
C GLU A 13 -8.70 -19.42 -6.66
N GLY A 14 -9.05 -20.17 -5.63
CA GLY A 14 -8.24 -20.26 -4.39
C GLY A 14 -8.46 -19.13 -3.40
N VAL A 15 -9.39 -18.21 -3.66
CA VAL A 15 -9.81 -17.18 -2.70
C VAL A 15 -11.24 -17.46 -2.24
N THR A 16 -11.46 -17.46 -0.93
CA THR A 16 -12.78 -17.57 -0.32
C THR A 16 -13.14 -16.23 0.35
N VAL A 17 -14.40 -15.85 0.22
CA VAL A 17 -14.92 -14.63 0.83
C VAL A 17 -16.11 -15.03 1.70
N ASP A 18 -16.07 -14.69 2.97
CA ASP A 18 -17.13 -14.92 3.93
C ASP A 18 -17.67 -13.57 4.42
N ILE A 19 -18.99 -13.40 4.34
CA ILE A 19 -19.67 -12.15 4.66
C ILE A 19 -20.61 -12.41 5.84
N ALA A 20 -20.25 -11.90 7.01
CA ALA A 20 -21.07 -11.99 8.20
C ALA A 20 -22.24 -11.00 8.18
N ALA A 21 -23.25 -11.25 9.03
CA ALA A 21 -24.47 -10.45 9.09
C ALA A 21 -24.23 -8.97 9.52
N ASP A 22 -23.13 -8.70 10.21
CA ASP A 22 -22.71 -7.37 10.65
C ASP A 22 -21.85 -6.62 9.61
N ASN A 23 -21.79 -7.10 8.37
CA ASN A 23 -20.92 -6.63 7.28
C ASN A 23 -19.42 -6.76 7.58
N THR A 24 -19.03 -7.64 8.48
CA THR A 24 -17.64 -8.08 8.59
C THR A 24 -17.34 -9.06 7.46
N VAL A 25 -16.36 -8.71 6.65
CA VAL A 25 -15.93 -9.53 5.52
C VAL A 25 -14.57 -10.14 5.82
N THR A 26 -14.49 -11.46 5.75
CA THR A 26 -13.26 -12.24 5.85
C THR A 26 -12.89 -12.75 4.47
N VAL A 27 -11.70 -12.40 4.01
CA VAL A 27 -11.15 -12.84 2.72
C VAL A 27 -9.94 -13.71 2.99
N THR A 28 -10.00 -14.97 2.59
CA THR A 28 -8.91 -15.95 2.77
C THR A 28 -8.39 -16.38 1.41
N GLY A 29 -7.08 -16.40 1.26
CA GLY A 29 -6.40 -16.80 0.03
C GLY A 29 -5.04 -17.45 0.29
N PRO A 30 -4.29 -17.78 -0.76
CA PRO A 30 -3.02 -18.49 -0.65
C PRO A 30 -1.94 -17.74 0.13
N LYS A 31 -2.04 -16.41 0.24
CA LYS A 31 -1.06 -15.59 0.96
C LYS A 31 -1.47 -15.23 2.40
N GLY A 32 -2.69 -15.53 2.79
CA GLY A 32 -3.19 -15.27 4.15
C GLY A 32 -4.64 -14.86 4.19
N THR A 33 -5.04 -14.31 5.33
CA THR A 33 -6.42 -13.90 5.60
C THR A 33 -6.47 -12.42 5.98
N LEU A 34 -7.43 -11.72 5.44
CA LEU A 34 -7.74 -10.33 5.81
C LEU A 34 -9.18 -10.25 6.30
N VAL A 35 -9.39 -9.54 7.39
CA VAL A 35 -10.71 -9.29 7.98
C VAL A 35 -10.97 -7.79 8.05
N ARG A 36 -12.15 -7.36 7.64
CA ARG A 36 -12.54 -5.96 7.72
C ARG A 36 -14.05 -5.82 7.90
N GLN A 37 -14.46 -4.96 8.81
CA GLN A 37 -15.85 -4.55 8.97
C GLN A 37 -16.16 -3.35 8.06
N PHE A 38 -17.25 -3.47 7.31
CA PHE A 38 -17.75 -2.40 6.44
C PHE A 38 -19.02 -1.79 7.02
N SER A 39 -19.35 -0.58 6.55
CA SER A 39 -20.53 0.14 7.01
C SER A 39 -21.82 -0.61 6.70
N PRO A 40 -22.76 -0.73 7.65
CA PRO A 40 -24.03 -1.45 7.46
C PRO A 40 -24.95 -0.80 6.42
N VAL A 41 -24.72 0.46 6.03
CA VAL A 41 -25.50 1.14 4.98
C VAL A 41 -25.18 0.66 3.57
N ILE A 42 -24.14 -0.14 3.43
CA ILE A 42 -23.71 -0.74 2.15
C ILE A 42 -24.05 -2.22 2.19
N THR A 43 -24.72 -2.69 1.17
CA THR A 43 -25.06 -4.13 1.03
C THR A 43 -23.99 -4.78 0.15
N ILE A 44 -23.36 -5.83 0.65
CA ILE A 44 -22.40 -6.66 -0.09
C ILE A 44 -23.08 -7.97 -0.39
N LYS A 45 -23.16 -8.37 -1.66
CA LYS A 45 -23.74 -9.64 -2.10
C LYS A 45 -22.70 -10.42 -2.89
N GLN A 46 -22.64 -11.71 -2.61
CA GLN A 46 -21.84 -12.66 -3.38
C GLN A 46 -22.78 -13.61 -4.11
N GLU A 47 -22.58 -13.75 -5.40
CA GLU A 47 -23.26 -14.69 -6.26
C GLU A 47 -22.19 -15.50 -6.98
N GLU A 48 -22.05 -16.77 -6.60
CA GLU A 48 -20.96 -17.64 -7.08
C GLU A 48 -19.57 -17.00 -6.88
N ASN A 49 -18.88 -16.66 -7.97
CA ASN A 49 -17.55 -16.05 -7.98
C ASN A 49 -17.59 -14.54 -8.23
N VAL A 50 -18.74 -13.90 -8.09
CA VAL A 50 -18.92 -12.46 -8.33
C VAL A 50 -19.43 -11.78 -7.08
N ILE A 51 -18.78 -10.68 -6.71
CA ILE A 51 -19.24 -9.83 -5.61
C ILE A 51 -19.74 -8.51 -6.17
N THR A 52 -20.92 -8.14 -5.73
CA THR A 52 -21.58 -6.87 -6.05
C THR A 52 -21.78 -6.06 -4.77
N VAL A 53 -21.58 -4.76 -4.88
CA VAL A 53 -21.76 -3.82 -3.78
C VAL A 53 -22.90 -2.89 -4.14
N ALA A 54 -23.89 -2.77 -3.26
CA ALA A 54 -25.05 -1.90 -3.45
C ALA A 54 -25.17 -0.89 -2.30
N ARG A 55 -25.83 0.23 -2.55
CA ARG A 55 -26.16 1.24 -1.55
C ARG A 55 -27.66 1.38 -1.39
N SER A 56 -28.10 1.66 -0.18
CA SER A 56 -29.55 1.78 0.15
C SER A 56 -30.17 3.08 -0.35
N THR A 57 -29.39 4.18 -0.41
CA THR A 57 -29.89 5.51 -0.78
C THR A 57 -28.92 6.29 -1.69
N GLU A 58 -29.42 7.38 -2.30
CA GLU A 58 -28.66 8.28 -3.17
C GLU A 58 -27.97 9.43 -2.40
N GLN A 59 -27.90 9.36 -1.07
CA GLN A 59 -27.19 10.36 -0.25
C GLN A 59 -25.71 10.42 -0.60
N LYS A 60 -25.13 11.62 -0.48
CA LYS A 60 -23.71 11.88 -0.81
C LYS A 60 -22.76 10.96 -0.07
N THR A 61 -23.00 10.76 1.23
CA THR A 61 -22.21 9.87 2.10
C THR A 61 -22.26 8.41 1.65
N HIS A 62 -23.45 7.91 1.27
CA HIS A 62 -23.62 6.54 0.79
C HIS A 62 -22.95 6.33 -0.57
N LYS A 63 -22.95 7.35 -1.45
CA LYS A 63 -22.22 7.31 -2.73
C LYS A 63 -20.70 7.20 -2.51
N GLN A 64 -20.16 7.93 -1.52
CA GLN A 64 -18.74 7.87 -1.15
C GLN A 64 -18.38 6.50 -0.59
N LEU A 65 -19.14 6.01 0.39
CA LEU A 65 -18.93 4.70 1.01
C LEU A 65 -19.04 3.56 0.00
N HIS A 66 -19.98 3.64 -0.94
CA HIS A 66 -20.15 2.64 -2.00
C HIS A 66 -18.87 2.43 -2.81
N GLY A 67 -18.26 3.51 -3.28
CA GLY A 67 -17.01 3.44 -4.04
C GLY A 67 -15.82 2.95 -3.19
N THR A 68 -15.72 3.45 -1.95
CA THR A 68 -14.65 3.08 -1.02
C THR A 68 -14.75 1.61 -0.62
N THR A 69 -15.92 1.13 -0.21
CA THR A 69 -16.15 -0.28 0.17
C THR A 69 -15.78 -1.22 -0.98
N ARG A 70 -16.24 -0.91 -2.19
CA ARG A 70 -15.91 -1.72 -3.38
C ARG A 70 -14.39 -1.76 -3.63
N ALA A 71 -13.72 -0.62 -3.56
CA ALA A 71 -12.27 -0.55 -3.82
C ALA A 71 -11.47 -1.29 -2.74
N LEU A 72 -11.83 -1.14 -1.46
CA LEU A 72 -11.18 -1.84 -0.35
C LEU A 72 -11.38 -3.35 -0.44
N LEU A 73 -12.59 -3.81 -0.74
CA LEU A 73 -12.88 -5.23 -0.91
C LEU A 73 -12.09 -5.84 -2.09
N ALA A 74 -12.01 -5.14 -3.22
CA ALA A 74 -11.19 -5.56 -4.35
C ALA A 74 -9.69 -5.63 -3.97
N ASN A 75 -9.19 -4.66 -3.20
CA ASN A 75 -7.81 -4.69 -2.71
C ASN A 75 -7.56 -5.86 -1.73
N MET A 76 -8.54 -6.23 -0.89
CA MET A 76 -8.41 -7.40 -0.01
C MET A 76 -8.27 -8.70 -0.81
N ILE A 77 -9.12 -8.89 -1.81
CA ILE A 77 -9.09 -10.08 -2.69
C ILE A 77 -7.78 -10.16 -3.46
N GLU A 78 -7.34 -9.06 -4.09
CA GLU A 78 -6.06 -8.99 -4.78
C GLU A 78 -4.88 -9.24 -3.83
N GLY A 79 -4.94 -8.70 -2.60
CA GLY A 79 -3.90 -8.83 -1.60
C GLY A 79 -3.69 -10.26 -1.12
N VAL A 80 -4.75 -11.01 -0.84
CA VAL A 80 -4.63 -12.41 -0.39
C VAL A 80 -4.30 -13.37 -1.55
N HIS A 81 -4.59 -12.98 -2.79
CA HIS A 81 -4.28 -13.77 -3.98
C HIS A 81 -2.85 -13.52 -4.48
N VAL A 82 -2.53 -12.30 -4.87
CA VAL A 82 -1.24 -11.91 -5.49
C VAL A 82 -0.32 -11.22 -4.48
N GLY A 83 -0.87 -10.44 -3.56
CA GLY A 83 -0.13 -9.55 -2.66
C GLY A 83 0.23 -8.22 -3.31
N PHE A 84 0.75 -7.32 -2.50
CA PHE A 84 1.20 -6.00 -2.93
C PHE A 84 2.70 -5.83 -2.69
N LYS A 85 3.32 -5.07 -3.56
CA LYS A 85 4.75 -4.76 -3.52
C LYS A 85 4.96 -3.29 -3.82
N LYS A 86 5.81 -2.62 -3.03
CA LYS A 86 6.33 -1.28 -3.31
C LYS A 86 7.84 -1.31 -3.29
N GLU A 87 8.44 -0.71 -4.31
CA GLU A 87 9.89 -0.64 -4.44
C GLU A 87 10.35 0.80 -4.23
N LEU A 88 11.39 0.96 -3.42
CA LEU A 88 12.01 2.23 -3.10
C LEU A 88 13.49 2.18 -3.50
N GLU A 89 14.00 3.31 -3.93
CA GLU A 89 15.40 3.51 -4.30
C GLU A 89 16.04 4.57 -3.40
N ILE A 90 17.21 4.26 -2.89
CA ILE A 90 18.03 5.17 -2.10
C ILE A 90 19.03 5.85 -3.06
N VAL A 91 18.97 7.15 -3.16
CA VAL A 91 19.84 7.96 -4.01
C VAL A 91 20.73 8.83 -3.13
N GLY A 92 22.04 8.74 -3.29
CA GLY A 92 23.01 9.56 -2.56
C GLY A 92 24.34 8.85 -2.34
N ILE A 93 25.45 9.58 -2.44
CA ILE A 93 26.77 9.02 -2.18
C ILE A 93 26.90 8.64 -0.72
N GLY A 94 27.23 7.37 -0.44
CA GLY A 94 27.34 6.83 0.91
C GLY A 94 26.02 6.48 1.60
N TYR A 95 24.86 6.74 0.94
CA TYR A 95 23.56 6.34 1.47
C TYR A 95 23.36 4.84 1.27
N ARG A 96 22.87 4.15 2.30
CA ARG A 96 22.64 2.71 2.27
C ARG A 96 21.54 2.29 3.22
N GLY A 97 20.84 1.22 2.86
CA GLY A 97 19.89 0.51 3.70
C GLY A 97 20.31 -0.95 3.85
N GLN A 98 20.13 -1.51 5.03
CA GLN A 98 20.45 -2.91 5.31
C GLN A 98 19.43 -3.48 6.29
N MET A 99 19.08 -4.75 6.14
CA MET A 99 18.26 -5.46 7.12
C MET A 99 19.16 -6.01 8.23
N LYS A 100 18.73 -5.79 9.47
CA LYS A 100 19.32 -6.41 10.68
C LYS A 100 18.21 -7.18 11.39
N GLY A 101 18.09 -8.46 11.06
CA GLY A 101 16.94 -9.26 11.48
C GLY A 101 15.67 -8.70 10.84
N ASN A 102 14.69 -8.30 11.65
CA ASN A 102 13.42 -7.71 11.20
C ASN A 102 13.44 -6.16 11.14
N THR A 103 14.59 -5.54 11.41
CA THR A 103 14.72 -4.07 11.45
C THR A 103 15.48 -3.57 10.22
N LEU A 104 14.93 -2.59 9.54
CA LEU A 104 15.58 -1.87 8.45
C LEU A 104 16.45 -0.75 9.05
N VAL A 105 17.75 -0.80 8.82
CA VAL A 105 18.73 0.21 9.27
C VAL A 105 19.12 1.07 8.08
N LEU A 106 18.86 2.36 8.18
CA LEU A 106 19.08 3.36 7.13
C LEU A 106 20.23 4.30 7.54
N ASN A 107 21.30 4.30 6.74
CA ASN A 107 22.38 5.30 6.81
C ASN A 107 22.20 6.27 5.64
N ILE A 108 21.58 7.41 5.87
CA ILE A 108 21.15 8.34 4.85
C ILE A 108 21.57 9.80 5.13
N GLY A 109 22.77 9.96 5.70
CA GLY A 109 23.41 11.26 5.94
C GLY A 109 22.94 11.99 7.19
N TYR A 110 22.43 11.25 8.17
CA TYR A 110 22.25 11.71 9.56
C TYR A 110 23.46 11.29 10.40
N SER A 111 23.63 11.92 11.56
CA SER A 111 24.69 11.60 12.53
C SER A 111 24.55 10.21 13.14
N HIS A 112 23.35 9.64 13.10
CA HIS A 112 23.02 8.30 13.60
C HIS A 112 22.20 7.52 12.56
N PRO A 113 22.27 6.19 12.54
CA PRO A 113 21.41 5.39 11.70
C PRO A 113 19.95 5.53 12.14
N VAL A 114 19.03 5.46 11.21
CA VAL A 114 17.59 5.41 11.49
C VAL A 114 17.14 3.96 11.38
N GLU A 115 16.49 3.47 12.41
CA GLU A 115 15.98 2.10 12.49
C GLU A 115 14.46 2.10 12.34
N ILE A 116 13.95 1.21 11.49
CA ILE A 116 12.52 1.00 11.26
C ILE A 116 12.23 -0.47 11.50
N GLU A 117 11.44 -0.76 12.51
CA GLU A 117 11.02 -2.12 12.81
C GLU A 117 9.99 -2.62 11.79
N GLY A 118 10.13 -3.89 11.40
CA GLY A 118 9.16 -4.55 10.56
C GLY A 118 7.84 -4.77 11.30
N GLU A 119 6.73 -4.54 10.61
CA GLU A 119 5.39 -4.78 11.13
C GLU A 119 4.89 -6.18 10.75
N GLU A 120 4.01 -6.73 11.56
CA GLU A 120 3.35 -7.99 11.27
C GLU A 120 2.51 -7.90 9.97
N GLY A 121 2.67 -8.87 9.09
CA GLY A 121 1.99 -8.90 7.79
C GLY A 121 2.63 -8.03 6.70
N VAL A 122 3.76 -7.37 6.99
CA VAL A 122 4.56 -6.62 6.00
C VAL A 122 6.03 -7.10 6.06
N THR A 123 6.53 -7.50 4.92
CA THR A 123 7.93 -7.93 4.77
C THR A 123 8.74 -6.80 4.12
N ILE A 124 9.88 -6.46 4.72
CA ILE A 124 10.85 -5.51 4.18
C ILE A 124 12.08 -6.29 3.74
N GLU A 125 12.54 -6.07 2.53
CA GLU A 125 13.75 -6.68 1.99
C GLU A 125 14.67 -5.63 1.39
N THR A 126 15.97 -5.85 1.47
CA THR A 126 16.99 -4.99 0.84
C THR A 126 17.82 -5.84 -0.11
N PRO A 127 17.34 -6.06 -1.37
CA PRO A 127 18.10 -6.84 -2.37
C PRO A 127 19.47 -6.23 -2.68
N SER A 128 19.61 -4.94 -2.49
CA SER A 128 20.87 -4.21 -2.57
C SER A 128 20.88 -3.07 -1.54
N ASN A 129 22.06 -2.53 -1.24
CA ASN A 129 22.21 -1.43 -0.29
C ASN A 129 21.44 -0.16 -0.69
N THR A 130 21.02 -0.05 -1.96
CA THR A 130 20.32 1.11 -2.52
C THR A 130 18.87 0.81 -2.89
N LYS A 131 18.40 -0.43 -2.73
CA LYS A 131 17.04 -0.82 -3.10
C LYS A 131 16.32 -1.46 -1.92
N ILE A 132 15.12 -0.97 -1.64
CA ILE A 132 14.24 -1.50 -0.59
C ILE A 132 12.96 -1.99 -1.25
N VAL A 133 12.51 -3.15 -0.84
CA VAL A 133 11.27 -3.76 -1.30
C VAL A 133 10.38 -3.97 -0.08
N VAL A 134 9.16 -3.44 -0.14
CA VAL A 134 8.14 -3.62 0.89
C VAL A 134 7.02 -4.44 0.28
N SER A 135 6.70 -5.58 0.87
CA SER A 135 5.67 -6.49 0.37
C SER A 135 4.73 -6.96 1.48
N GLY A 136 3.50 -7.35 1.12
CA GLY A 136 2.51 -7.82 2.07
C GLY A 136 1.14 -8.03 1.45
N ILE A 137 0.21 -8.56 2.25
CA ILE A 137 -1.16 -8.82 1.82
C ILE A 137 -2.07 -7.58 1.88
N SER A 138 -1.78 -6.64 2.79
CA SER A 138 -2.56 -5.42 2.95
C SER A 138 -1.96 -4.26 2.16
N LYS A 139 -2.67 -3.78 1.15
CA LYS A 139 -2.26 -2.61 0.34
C LYS A 139 -2.05 -1.36 1.20
N GLU A 140 -2.90 -1.17 2.20
CA GLU A 140 -2.83 -0.03 3.12
C GLU A 140 -1.55 -0.09 3.95
N ARG A 141 -1.24 -1.24 4.57
CA ARG A 141 -0.04 -1.40 5.41
C ARG A 141 1.25 -1.31 4.61
N VAL A 142 1.32 -2.00 3.45
CA VAL A 142 2.46 -1.89 2.53
C VAL A 142 2.69 -0.44 2.09
N GLY A 143 1.61 0.27 1.76
CA GLY A 143 1.69 1.69 1.39
C GLY A 143 2.14 2.58 2.55
N GLN A 144 1.65 2.33 3.75
CA GLN A 144 2.00 3.06 4.97
C GLN A 144 3.48 2.91 5.31
N VAL A 145 3.98 1.67 5.38
CA VAL A 145 5.38 1.37 5.69
C VAL A 145 6.30 1.96 4.62
N ALA A 146 5.96 1.82 3.34
CA ALA A 146 6.73 2.41 2.25
C ALA A 146 6.78 3.95 2.35
N ALA A 147 5.67 4.59 2.73
CA ALA A 147 5.62 6.03 2.94
C ALA A 147 6.47 6.47 4.14
N GLN A 148 6.44 5.74 5.25
CA GLN A 148 7.28 5.99 6.43
C GLN A 148 8.76 5.91 6.08
N ILE A 149 9.19 4.87 5.35
CA ILE A 149 10.57 4.72 4.90
C ILE A 149 10.99 5.92 4.02
N ARG A 150 10.13 6.31 3.07
CA ARG A 150 10.40 7.48 2.20
C ARG A 150 10.45 8.79 2.98
N GLU A 151 9.63 8.94 4.01
CA GLU A 151 9.54 10.16 4.81
C GLU A 151 10.79 10.41 5.65
N VAL A 152 11.55 9.38 6.00
CA VAL A 152 12.82 9.52 6.74
C VAL A 152 13.75 10.50 6.02
N ARG A 153 13.85 10.42 4.71
CA ARG A 153 14.55 11.42 3.90
C ARG A 153 13.96 11.53 2.49
N LYS A 154 13.03 12.45 2.33
CA LYS A 154 12.41 12.76 1.02
C LYS A 154 13.47 13.19 0.00
N PRO A 155 13.29 12.85 -1.28
CA PRO A 155 14.22 13.26 -2.32
C PRO A 155 14.28 14.79 -2.45
N GLU A 156 15.47 15.34 -2.50
CA GLU A 156 15.70 16.77 -2.67
C GLU A 156 15.53 17.20 -4.14
N PRO A 157 15.15 18.45 -4.42
CA PRO A 157 14.86 18.90 -5.78
C PRO A 157 16.11 19.23 -6.61
N TYR A 158 17.32 19.25 -6.04
CA TYR A 158 18.55 19.65 -6.77
C TYR A 158 19.30 18.44 -7.34
N LYS A 159 19.86 17.61 -6.50
CA LYS A 159 20.59 16.39 -6.89
C LYS A 159 19.75 15.12 -6.81
N GLY A 160 18.55 15.21 -6.22
CA GLY A 160 17.62 14.08 -6.05
C GLY A 160 18.04 13.10 -4.96
N LYS A 161 18.91 13.52 -4.00
CA LYS A 161 19.34 12.68 -2.90
C LYS A 161 18.19 12.44 -1.94
N GLY A 162 18.02 11.21 -1.48
CA GLY A 162 16.97 10.78 -0.57
C GLY A 162 16.42 9.43 -0.95
N ILE A 163 15.27 9.06 -0.39
CA ILE A 163 14.54 7.84 -0.67
C ILE A 163 13.33 8.19 -1.54
N LYS A 164 13.20 7.56 -2.70
CA LYS A 164 12.08 7.75 -3.63
C LYS A 164 11.45 6.41 -4.00
N TYR A 165 10.21 6.42 -4.48
CA TYR A 165 9.67 5.25 -5.19
C TYR A 165 10.38 5.08 -6.53
N VAL A 166 10.50 3.85 -7.00
CA VAL A 166 11.15 3.54 -8.29
C VAL A 166 10.45 4.25 -9.45
N ASP A 167 9.14 4.34 -9.40
CA ASP A 167 8.27 5.00 -10.38
C ASP A 167 8.12 6.52 -10.17
N GLU A 168 8.74 7.08 -9.12
CA GLU A 168 8.62 8.49 -8.77
C GLU A 168 9.56 9.37 -9.61
N ARG A 169 8.97 10.27 -10.39
CA ARG A 169 9.72 11.31 -11.12
C ARG A 169 9.93 12.54 -10.25
N ILE A 170 11.19 12.83 -9.91
CA ILE A 170 11.56 14.02 -9.15
C ILE A 170 11.71 15.21 -10.11
N ILE A 171 10.94 16.27 -9.86
CA ILE A 171 11.10 17.55 -10.57
C ILE A 171 12.33 18.25 -10.01
N ARG A 172 13.41 18.30 -10.80
CA ARG A 172 14.66 18.94 -10.40
C ARG A 172 14.60 20.44 -10.67
N LYS A 173 15.18 21.20 -9.76
CA LYS A 173 15.40 22.65 -9.88
C LYS A 173 16.88 22.90 -10.13
N GLU A 174 17.18 23.93 -10.88
CA GLU A 174 18.56 24.45 -11.02
C GLU A 174 18.97 25.14 -9.71
N GLY A 175 20.17 24.83 -9.23
CA GLY A 175 20.77 25.57 -8.12
C GLY A 175 21.12 27.00 -8.53
N LYS A 176 21.27 27.90 -7.56
CA LYS A 176 21.79 29.22 -7.82
C LYS A 176 23.21 29.09 -8.43
N THR A 177 23.38 29.42 -9.70
CA THR A 177 24.68 29.68 -10.27
C THR A 177 25.19 30.95 -9.60
N ALA A 178 26.36 30.87 -8.97
CA ALA A 178 27.06 32.08 -8.55
C ALA A 178 27.26 32.96 -9.81
N GLY A 179 26.50 34.05 -9.87
CA GLY A 179 26.63 34.98 -10.95
C GLY A 179 28.09 35.49 -11.04
N LYS A 180 28.63 35.44 -12.24
CA LYS A 180 29.83 36.22 -12.55
C LYS A 180 29.48 37.68 -12.48
#